data_5939dbe854668649fc6121b538225f8c
#
_entry.id   5939dbe854668649fc6121b538225f8c
#
_cell.length_a   1.000
_cell.length_b   1.000
_cell.length_c   1.000
_cell.angle_alpha   90.00
_cell.angle_beta   90.00
_cell.angle_gamma   90.00
#
_symmetry.space_group_name_H-M   'P 1'
#
loop_
_entity.id
_entity.type
_entity.pdbx_description
1 polymer ?
#
loop_
_entity_poly.entity_id
_entity_poly.type
_entity_poly.pdbx_seq_one_letter_code
_entity_poly.pdbx_strand_id
1 'polypeptide(L)'
;MPAWLKRQAYAEYGITQYKTGDYEVDHLIPLSLGGSNSIRNLWPQSTKTSPWNSYVKDALERKFHKLVCAGQLDLKTAQREIAFNWIEAYKKYVGKSPPAPIVREAKSRPAAATANDVWVNTRSGKYWKPGSQFYGKTKQGEFMSESEALDRGYSPAGGTGQ
;
A
#
# COMPACT_ATOMS: atom_id res chain seq x y z
N MET A 1 7.24 -10.16 -3.04
CA MET A 1 8.65 -10.00 -3.51
C MET A 1 9.61 -10.46 -2.41
N PRO A 2 10.61 -11.32 -2.69
CA PRO A 2 11.58 -11.81 -1.71
C PRO A 2 12.49 -10.69 -1.17
N ALA A 3 12.92 -10.80 0.10
CA ALA A 3 13.72 -9.76 0.75
C ALA A 3 15.10 -9.56 0.10
N TRP A 4 15.71 -10.63 -0.42
CA TRP A 4 17.01 -10.53 -1.12
C TRP A 4 16.89 -9.70 -2.41
N LEU A 5 15.80 -9.86 -3.16
CA LEU A 5 15.56 -9.10 -4.40
C LEU A 5 15.34 -7.62 -4.13
N LYS A 6 14.66 -7.28 -3.02
CA LYS A 6 14.54 -5.89 -2.57
C LYS A 6 15.89 -5.27 -2.24
N ARG A 7 16.74 -6.01 -1.50
CA ARG A 7 18.10 -5.53 -1.19
C ARG A 7 18.93 -5.32 -2.45
N GLN A 8 18.81 -6.22 -3.42
CA GLN A 8 19.50 -6.09 -4.70
C GLN A 8 19.02 -4.82 -5.44
N ALA A 9 17.72 -4.59 -5.51
CA ALA A 9 17.18 -3.38 -6.13
C ALA A 9 17.70 -2.09 -5.46
N TYR A 10 17.74 -2.03 -4.13
CA TYR A 10 18.33 -0.90 -3.43
C TYR A 10 19.82 -0.71 -3.77
N ALA A 11 20.58 -1.80 -3.80
CA ALA A 11 22.01 -1.75 -4.10
C ALA A 11 22.30 -1.25 -5.52
N GLU A 12 21.54 -1.69 -6.52
CA GLU A 12 21.70 -1.24 -7.91
C GLU A 12 21.44 0.29 -8.10
N TYR A 13 20.61 0.87 -7.23
CA TYR A 13 20.35 2.32 -7.21
C TYR A 13 21.19 3.07 -6.17
N GLY A 14 22.20 2.44 -5.56
CA GLY A 14 23.11 3.08 -4.59
C GLY A 14 22.44 3.49 -3.27
N ILE A 15 21.28 2.94 -2.96
CA ILE A 15 20.55 3.23 -1.71
C ILE A 15 21.08 2.30 -0.62
N THR A 16 22.05 2.80 0.16
CA THR A 16 22.71 2.05 1.24
C THR A 16 22.14 2.37 2.62
N GLN A 17 21.49 3.53 2.77
CA GLN A 17 20.91 3.99 4.03
C GLN A 17 19.48 4.47 3.81
N TYR A 18 18.55 3.89 4.52
CA TYR A 18 17.12 4.27 4.48
C TYR A 18 16.41 3.80 5.76
N LYS A 19 15.33 4.49 6.09
CA LYS A 19 14.43 4.05 7.16
C LYS A 19 13.28 3.24 6.56
N THR A 20 12.74 2.33 7.35
CA THR A 20 11.53 1.58 6.95
C THR A 20 10.43 2.55 6.54
N GLY A 21 9.91 2.38 5.33
CA GLY A 21 8.86 3.24 4.77
C GLY A 21 9.35 4.46 3.99
N ASP A 22 10.66 4.68 3.81
CA ASP A 22 11.16 5.76 2.95
C ASP A 22 10.99 5.44 1.47
N TYR A 23 11.17 4.16 1.15
CA TYR A 23 11.06 3.63 -0.20
C TYR A 23 10.26 2.34 -0.21
N GLU A 24 9.65 2.05 -1.33
CA GLU A 24 9.21 0.72 -1.71
C GLU A 24 9.91 0.27 -2.98
N VAL A 25 10.16 -1.03 -3.12
CA VAL A 25 10.63 -1.58 -4.40
C VAL A 25 9.41 -1.85 -5.25
N ASP A 26 9.31 -1.10 -6.30
CA ASP A 26 8.19 -1.08 -7.22
C ASP A 26 8.60 -1.59 -8.62
N HIS A 27 7.62 -1.88 -9.47
CA HIS A 27 7.82 -2.32 -10.83
C HIS A 27 7.77 -1.13 -11.80
N LEU A 28 8.72 -1.05 -12.74
CA LEU A 28 8.64 -0.09 -13.85
C LEU A 28 7.38 -0.34 -14.69
N ILE A 29 7.20 -1.60 -15.09
CA ILE A 29 5.95 -2.08 -15.70
C ILE A 29 5.25 -2.93 -14.64
N PRO A 30 4.05 -2.55 -14.17
CA PRO A 30 3.31 -3.27 -13.14
C PRO A 30 2.98 -4.70 -13.55
N LEU A 31 2.90 -5.60 -12.57
CA LEU A 31 2.47 -6.98 -12.82
C LEU A 31 1.09 -7.06 -13.46
N SER A 32 0.19 -6.15 -13.09
CA SER A 32 -1.16 -6.04 -13.68
C SER A 32 -1.18 -5.66 -15.17
N LEU A 33 -0.06 -5.16 -15.68
CA LEU A 33 0.16 -4.87 -17.10
C LEU A 33 1.17 -5.83 -17.74
N GLY A 34 1.37 -7.02 -17.15
CA GLY A 34 2.27 -8.03 -17.70
C GLY A 34 3.75 -7.80 -17.41
N GLY A 35 4.09 -6.94 -16.46
CA GLY A 35 5.44 -6.78 -15.95
C GLY A 35 5.96 -8.04 -15.24
N SER A 36 7.26 -8.09 -14.97
CA SER A 36 7.92 -9.24 -14.33
C SER A 36 8.64 -8.84 -13.05
N ASN A 37 8.99 -9.86 -12.22
CA ASN A 37 9.85 -9.68 -11.06
C ASN A 37 11.35 -9.68 -11.41
N SER A 38 11.72 -9.48 -12.68
CA SER A 38 13.10 -9.29 -13.07
C SER A 38 13.67 -8.05 -12.39
N ILE A 39 14.93 -8.12 -11.92
CA ILE A 39 15.62 -6.98 -11.32
C ILE A 39 15.62 -5.75 -12.24
N ARG A 40 15.66 -5.94 -13.55
CA ARG A 40 15.60 -4.88 -14.56
C ARG A 40 14.26 -4.15 -14.61
N ASN A 41 13.21 -4.74 -14.04
CA ASN A 41 11.87 -4.15 -13.94
C ASN A 41 11.57 -3.61 -12.54
N LEU A 42 12.57 -3.59 -11.66
CA LEU A 42 12.41 -3.17 -10.26
C LEU A 42 13.23 -1.93 -9.98
N TRP A 43 12.64 -1.02 -9.22
CA TRP A 43 13.32 0.20 -8.79
C TRP A 43 12.81 0.65 -7.41
N PRO A 44 13.66 1.31 -6.62
CA PRO A 44 13.23 1.89 -5.36
C PRO A 44 12.49 3.20 -5.61
N GLN A 45 11.22 3.23 -5.27
CA GLN A 45 10.40 4.43 -5.40
C GLN A 45 10.14 5.06 -4.04
N SER A 46 10.37 6.37 -3.93
CA SER A 46 10.13 7.11 -2.70
C SER A 46 8.63 7.17 -2.38
N THR A 47 8.30 6.94 -1.12
CA THR A 47 6.96 7.14 -0.58
C THR A 47 6.73 8.58 -0.11
N LYS A 48 7.81 9.37 0.03
CA LYS A 48 7.82 10.71 0.64
C LYS A 48 7.99 11.85 -0.34
N THR A 49 8.44 11.57 -1.57
CA THR A 49 8.61 12.61 -2.59
C THR A 49 7.26 13.27 -2.87
N SER A 50 7.24 14.59 -2.85
CA SER A 50 6.03 15.36 -3.14
C SER A 50 6.26 16.18 -4.42
N PRO A 51 5.26 16.25 -5.31
CA PRO A 51 3.96 15.57 -5.25
C PRO A 51 4.01 14.14 -5.82
N TRP A 52 5.10 13.69 -6.45
CA TRP A 52 5.23 12.48 -7.26
C TRP A 52 5.88 11.34 -6.46
N ASN A 53 5.08 10.59 -5.72
CA ASN A 53 5.51 9.44 -4.93
C ASN A 53 4.89 8.13 -5.44
N SER A 54 5.20 7.03 -4.79
CA SER A 54 4.71 5.70 -5.16
C SER A 54 3.18 5.61 -5.17
N TYR A 55 2.49 6.24 -4.23
CA TYR A 55 1.01 6.20 -4.17
C TYR A 55 0.36 6.88 -5.38
N VAL A 56 1.02 7.90 -5.94
CA VAL A 56 0.57 8.56 -7.16
C VAL A 56 0.73 7.64 -8.36
N LYS A 57 1.86 6.92 -8.44
CA LYS A 57 2.08 5.92 -9.49
C LYS A 57 1.07 4.78 -9.42
N ASP A 58 0.74 4.28 -8.23
CA ASP A 58 -0.30 3.28 -8.02
C ASP A 58 -1.67 3.70 -8.61
N ALA A 59 -2.00 4.99 -8.54
CA ALA A 59 -3.24 5.49 -9.12
C ALA A 59 -3.23 5.39 -10.67
N LEU A 60 -2.08 5.66 -11.29
CA LEU A 60 -1.89 5.47 -12.72
C LEU A 60 -1.98 3.99 -13.11
N GLU A 61 -1.34 3.11 -12.33
CA GLU A 61 -1.40 1.66 -12.58
C GLU A 61 -2.83 1.13 -12.59
N ARG A 62 -3.61 1.51 -11.58
CA ARG A 62 -5.04 1.15 -11.53
C ARG A 62 -5.83 1.71 -12.70
N LYS A 63 -5.52 2.94 -13.13
CA LYS A 63 -6.16 3.56 -14.30
C LYS A 63 -5.80 2.81 -15.59
N PHE A 64 -4.52 2.51 -15.79
CA PHE A 64 -4.06 1.78 -16.95
C PHE A 64 -4.64 0.37 -17.04
N HIS A 65 -4.63 -0.36 -15.93
CA HIS A 65 -5.26 -1.67 -15.86
C HIS A 65 -6.72 -1.63 -16.31
N LYS A 66 -7.50 -0.65 -15.80
CA LYS A 66 -8.91 -0.48 -16.22
C LYS A 66 -9.04 -0.17 -17.71
N LEU A 67 -8.22 0.73 -18.25
CA LEU A 67 -8.28 1.12 -19.66
C LEU A 67 -7.89 -0.03 -20.60
N VAL A 68 -6.86 -0.79 -20.24
CA VAL A 68 -6.41 -1.95 -21.03
C VAL A 68 -7.46 -3.05 -21.00
N CYS A 69 -8.01 -3.39 -19.83
CA CYS A 69 -9.08 -4.40 -19.73
C CYS A 69 -10.37 -4.00 -20.45
N ALA A 70 -10.63 -2.70 -20.58
CA ALA A 70 -11.77 -2.18 -21.34
C ALA A 70 -11.49 -2.02 -22.85
N GLY A 71 -10.30 -2.39 -23.33
CA GLY A 71 -9.90 -2.19 -24.73
C GLY A 71 -9.72 -0.72 -25.16
N GLN A 72 -9.65 0.20 -24.20
CA GLN A 72 -9.53 1.65 -24.43
C GLN A 72 -8.08 2.13 -24.51
N LEU A 73 -7.12 1.29 -24.14
CA LEU A 73 -5.69 1.56 -24.22
C LEU A 73 -4.98 0.26 -24.62
N ASP A 74 -4.13 0.32 -25.64
CA ASP A 74 -3.31 -0.80 -26.04
C ASP A 74 -2.28 -1.14 -24.94
N LEU A 75 -2.10 -2.44 -24.67
CA LEU A 75 -1.21 -2.91 -23.59
C LEU A 75 0.24 -2.46 -23.79
N LYS A 76 0.78 -2.57 -25.00
CA LYS A 76 2.18 -2.16 -25.29
C LYS A 76 2.37 -0.65 -25.11
N THR A 77 1.35 0.12 -25.46
CA THR A 77 1.34 1.57 -25.25
C THR A 77 1.33 1.89 -23.75
N ALA A 78 0.47 1.24 -22.95
CA ALA A 78 0.44 1.40 -21.49
C ALA A 78 1.80 1.04 -20.85
N GLN A 79 2.37 -0.09 -21.23
CA GLN A 79 3.68 -0.54 -20.74
C GLN A 79 4.78 0.48 -21.06
N ARG A 80 4.83 0.96 -22.29
CA ARG A 80 5.84 1.94 -22.72
C ARG A 80 5.70 3.26 -21.99
N GLU A 81 4.49 3.81 -21.90
CA GLU A 81 4.27 5.11 -21.28
C GLU A 81 4.56 5.10 -19.78
N ILE A 82 4.17 4.05 -19.05
CA ILE A 82 4.44 3.98 -17.63
C ILE A 82 5.91 3.73 -17.32
N ALA A 83 6.61 2.94 -18.12
CA ALA A 83 8.03 2.65 -17.93
C ALA A 83 8.93 3.83 -18.32
N PHE A 84 8.57 4.59 -19.35
CA PHE A 84 9.39 5.68 -19.85
C PHE A 84 9.23 6.96 -19.05
N ASN A 85 7.99 7.41 -18.82
CA ASN A 85 7.70 8.61 -18.03
C ASN A 85 6.31 8.53 -17.41
N TRP A 86 6.21 7.85 -16.27
CA TRP A 86 4.95 7.66 -15.58
C TRP A 86 4.30 8.97 -15.10
N ILE A 87 5.08 10.02 -14.86
CA ILE A 87 4.55 11.33 -14.46
C ILE A 87 3.76 11.97 -15.60
N GLU A 88 4.31 11.98 -16.81
CA GLU A 88 3.58 12.50 -17.98
C GLU A 88 2.40 11.61 -18.34
N ALA A 89 2.56 10.28 -18.21
CA ALA A 89 1.46 9.36 -18.37
C ALA A 89 0.33 9.63 -17.34
N TYR A 90 0.68 9.90 -16.09
CA TYR A 90 -0.29 10.30 -15.07
C TYR A 90 -1.05 11.57 -15.48
N LYS A 91 -0.34 12.62 -15.88
CA LYS A 91 -0.96 13.89 -16.31
C LYS A 91 -1.92 13.71 -17.48
N LYS A 92 -1.60 12.80 -18.39
CA LYS A 92 -2.40 12.50 -19.59
C LYS A 92 -3.67 11.70 -19.27
N TYR A 93 -3.59 10.70 -18.39
CA TYR A 93 -4.67 9.73 -18.21
C TYR A 93 -5.43 9.84 -16.88
N VAL A 94 -4.85 10.49 -15.88
CA VAL A 94 -5.46 10.62 -14.55
C VAL A 94 -5.81 12.07 -14.24
N GLY A 95 -4.86 12.99 -14.40
CA GLY A 95 -5.09 14.42 -14.14
C GLY A 95 -3.80 15.23 -14.08
N LYS A 96 -3.90 16.52 -14.38
CA LYS A 96 -2.73 17.43 -14.49
C LYS A 96 -1.91 17.55 -13.20
N SER A 97 -2.52 17.34 -12.04
CA SER A 97 -1.86 17.38 -10.74
C SER A 97 -2.28 16.13 -9.95
N PRO A 98 -1.36 15.49 -9.23
CA PRO A 98 -1.76 14.48 -8.28
C PRO A 98 -2.70 15.11 -7.25
N PRO A 99 -3.65 14.35 -6.70
CA PRO A 99 -4.41 14.83 -5.56
C PRO A 99 -3.40 15.35 -4.53
N ALA A 100 -3.74 16.46 -3.86
CA ALA A 100 -2.96 16.92 -2.71
C ALA A 100 -2.58 15.70 -1.88
N PRO A 101 -1.32 15.60 -1.40
CA PRO A 101 -0.90 14.44 -0.66
C PRO A 101 -2.06 14.12 0.28
N ILE A 102 -2.68 12.95 0.09
CA ILE A 102 -3.40 12.41 1.20
C ILE A 102 -2.27 12.26 2.20
N VAL A 103 -2.10 13.27 3.05
CA VAL A 103 -1.46 13.06 4.32
C VAL A 103 -2.35 11.95 4.89
N ARG A 104 -1.99 10.70 4.60
CA ARG A 104 -2.28 9.68 5.56
C ARG A 104 -1.50 10.24 6.74
N GLU A 105 -2.18 10.96 7.58
CA GLU A 105 -1.73 11.23 8.93
C GLU A 105 -1.07 9.93 9.31
N ALA A 106 0.26 9.96 9.49
CA ALA A 106 1.02 8.82 9.94
C ALA A 106 0.12 8.27 11.01
N LYS A 107 -0.50 7.08 10.77
CA LYS A 107 -1.63 6.58 11.54
C LYS A 107 -1.38 7.04 12.94
N SER A 108 -2.03 8.12 13.31
CA SER A 108 -1.83 8.76 14.58
C SER A 108 -1.95 7.60 15.52
N ARG A 109 -0.89 7.32 16.28
CA ARG A 109 -0.88 6.35 17.37
C ARG A 109 -2.32 6.20 17.80
N PRO A 110 -2.94 5.02 17.63
CA PRO A 110 -4.38 4.87 17.61
C PRO A 110 -4.96 5.76 18.70
N ALA A 111 -5.90 6.62 18.34
CA ALA A 111 -6.53 7.54 19.27
C ALA A 111 -6.83 6.72 20.51
N ALA A 112 -6.39 7.18 21.67
CA ALA A 112 -6.43 6.39 22.89
C ALA A 112 -7.78 5.69 22.93
N ALA A 113 -7.76 4.34 22.97
CA ALA A 113 -8.96 3.52 22.89
C ALA A 113 -10.03 4.14 23.79
N THR A 114 -11.19 4.43 23.23
CA THR A 114 -12.34 4.75 24.08
C THR A 114 -12.66 3.50 24.89
N ALA A 115 -13.30 3.65 26.03
CA ALA A 115 -13.57 2.52 26.94
C ALA A 115 -14.33 1.34 26.27
N ASN A 116 -14.91 1.57 25.08
CA ASN A 116 -15.71 0.61 24.34
C ASN A 116 -15.06 0.12 23.02
N ASP A 117 -13.85 0.55 22.69
CA ASP A 117 -13.19 0.11 21.45
C ASP A 117 -12.67 -1.31 21.59
N VAL A 118 -12.77 -2.06 20.49
CA VAL A 118 -12.15 -3.38 20.35
C VAL A 118 -10.81 -3.25 19.63
N TRP A 119 -9.88 -4.16 19.92
CA TRP A 119 -8.63 -4.30 19.19
C TRP A 119 -8.81 -5.31 18.06
N VAL A 120 -8.73 -4.88 16.83
CA VAL A 120 -8.85 -5.73 15.64
C VAL A 120 -7.47 -6.08 15.12
N ASN A 121 -7.19 -7.36 14.95
CA ASN A 121 -6.04 -7.81 14.18
C ASN A 121 -6.43 -7.92 12.70
N THR A 122 -5.95 -6.98 11.89
CA THR A 122 -6.29 -6.87 10.47
C THR A 122 -5.79 -8.05 9.62
N ARG A 123 -4.85 -8.85 10.15
CA ARG A 123 -4.33 -10.02 9.45
C ARG A 123 -5.20 -11.27 9.67
N SER A 124 -5.65 -11.48 10.91
CA SER A 124 -6.42 -12.68 11.27
C SER A 124 -7.93 -12.52 11.15
N GLY A 125 -8.40 -11.29 10.95
CA GLY A 125 -9.83 -11.00 10.92
C GLY A 125 -10.52 -11.14 12.28
N LYS A 126 -9.75 -11.16 13.39
CA LYS A 126 -10.27 -11.32 14.74
C LYS A 126 -10.16 -10.04 15.55
N TYR A 127 -11.12 -9.78 16.44
CA TYR A 127 -11.04 -8.68 17.38
C TYR A 127 -11.12 -9.15 18.85
N TRP A 128 -10.53 -8.36 19.73
CA TRP A 128 -10.49 -8.57 21.18
C TRP A 128 -11.09 -7.37 21.90
N LYS A 129 -11.89 -7.65 22.92
CA LYS A 129 -12.46 -6.63 23.81
C LYS A 129 -11.43 -6.16 24.86
N PRO A 130 -11.63 -4.96 25.44
CA PRO A 130 -10.82 -4.51 26.56
C PRO A 130 -10.70 -5.57 27.66
N GLY A 131 -9.53 -5.72 28.25
CA GLY A 131 -9.25 -6.72 29.28
C GLY A 131 -8.82 -8.09 28.78
N SER A 132 -8.90 -8.39 27.48
CA SER A 132 -8.39 -9.66 26.97
C SER A 132 -6.86 -9.65 26.81
N GLN A 133 -6.26 -10.85 26.86
CA GLN A 133 -4.79 -11.04 26.82
C GLN A 133 -4.11 -10.39 25.61
N PHE A 134 -4.78 -10.33 24.45
CA PHE A 134 -4.23 -9.84 23.19
C PHE A 134 -4.70 -8.43 22.81
N TYR A 135 -5.47 -7.77 23.67
CA TYR A 135 -5.95 -6.41 23.44
C TYR A 135 -4.79 -5.43 23.30
N GLY A 136 -4.66 -4.80 22.13
CA GLY A 136 -3.57 -3.86 21.84
C GLY A 136 -2.18 -4.48 21.66
N LYS A 137 -2.03 -5.81 21.73
CA LYS A 137 -0.72 -6.48 21.80
C LYS A 137 -0.28 -7.19 20.52
N THR A 138 -1.13 -7.30 19.51
CA THR A 138 -0.73 -7.95 18.26
C THR A 138 0.01 -6.96 17.34
N LYS A 139 1.02 -7.45 16.59
CA LYS A 139 1.89 -6.61 15.75
C LYS A 139 1.15 -5.83 14.65
N GLN A 140 -0.02 -6.31 14.25
CA GLN A 140 -0.85 -5.70 13.21
C GLN A 140 -2.27 -5.59 13.75
N GLY A 141 -2.71 -4.37 13.98
CA GLY A 141 -4.06 -4.16 14.46
C GLY A 141 -4.38 -2.68 14.62
N GLU A 142 -5.65 -2.39 14.84
CA GLU A 142 -6.18 -1.05 15.04
C GLU A 142 -7.34 -1.08 16.04
N PHE A 143 -7.55 0.03 16.74
CA PHE A 143 -8.72 0.22 17.57
C PHE A 143 -9.88 0.73 16.72
N MET A 144 -11.07 0.19 16.95
CA MET A 144 -12.31 0.67 16.36
C MET A 144 -13.49 0.25 17.22
N SER A 145 -14.69 0.81 16.98
CA SER A 145 -15.89 0.36 17.67
C SER A 145 -16.24 -1.10 17.28
N GLU A 146 -16.88 -1.82 18.18
CA GLU A 146 -17.32 -3.21 17.89
C GLU A 146 -18.28 -3.27 16.70
N SER A 147 -19.17 -2.26 16.54
CA SER A 147 -20.07 -2.17 15.39
C SER A 147 -19.29 -2.04 14.07
N GLU A 148 -18.29 -1.17 14.02
CA GLU A 148 -17.45 -1.00 12.85
C GLU A 148 -16.63 -2.26 12.53
N ALA A 149 -16.16 -2.97 13.55
CA ALA A 149 -15.47 -4.24 13.36
C ALA A 149 -16.38 -5.30 12.72
N LEU A 150 -17.61 -5.39 13.15
CA LEU A 150 -18.62 -6.31 12.59
C LEU A 150 -19.01 -5.92 11.16
N ASP A 151 -19.23 -4.63 10.89
CA ASP A 151 -19.54 -4.11 9.55
C ASP A 151 -18.43 -4.38 8.54
N ARG A 152 -17.17 -4.38 9.00
CA ARG A 152 -15.99 -4.73 8.20
C ARG A 152 -15.73 -6.24 8.08
N GLY A 153 -16.62 -7.08 8.64
CA GLY A 153 -16.55 -8.54 8.56
C GLY A 153 -15.56 -9.17 9.55
N TYR A 154 -15.11 -8.45 10.56
CA TYR A 154 -14.28 -9.00 11.62
C TYR A 154 -15.15 -9.77 12.62
N SER A 155 -14.60 -10.80 13.23
CA SER A 155 -15.29 -11.64 14.18
C SER A 155 -14.60 -11.66 15.56
N PRO A 156 -15.35 -11.84 16.67
CA PRO A 156 -14.74 -11.92 17.98
C PRO A 156 -13.75 -13.07 18.06
N ALA A 157 -12.61 -12.85 18.69
CA ALA A 157 -11.69 -13.91 19.00
C ALA A 157 -12.38 -14.82 20.04
N GLY A 158 -12.76 -16.02 19.62
CA GLY A 158 -13.33 -17.03 20.52
C GLY A 158 -12.31 -17.41 21.58
N GLY A 159 -12.64 -17.17 22.82
CA GLY A 159 -11.85 -17.52 24.00
C GLY A 159 -12.65 -17.11 25.22
N THR A 160 -13.55 -17.95 25.66
CA THR A 160 -14.07 -17.94 27.03
C THR A 160 -12.89 -18.09 27.98
N GLY A 161 -12.41 -16.96 28.49
CA GLY A 161 -11.59 -16.98 29.68
C GLY A 161 -12.55 -16.99 30.87
N GLN A 162 -12.69 -18.11 31.52
CA GLN A 162 -12.95 -18.15 32.95
C GLN A 162 -11.69 -17.78 33.69
#